data_ce5d0f41067a4324cc080edde291b956
#
_entry.id   ce5d0f41067a4324cc080edde291b956
#
_cell.length_a   1.000
_cell.length_b   1.000
_cell.length_c   1.000
_cell.angle_alpha   90.00
_cell.angle_beta   90.00
_cell.angle_gamma   90.00
#
_symmetry.space_group_name_H-M   'P 1'
#
loop_
_entity.id
_entity.type
_entity.pdbx_description
1 polymer ?
#
loop_
_entity_poly.entity_id
_entity_poly.type
_entity_poly.pdbx_seq_one_letter_code
_entity_poly.pdbx_strand_id
1 'polypeptide(L)'
;MAILNFQKPDKVIMIDSSEFEGKFEFRPLEPGYGLTIGNALRRVLLSSLEGFAITSVKIDNIDHEFSTIPGIVEDVTEIILNLKQVRFKRQIEDLDHEKVTIAIGGQDQLKAADFQKFISGFQVLNPDHIICNLEKSIQLNMELTIEKGRGYVPAEENKKANAELGTIAIDSIYTPVKNVKFSIENFRVEQKTDYEKLVFEILTDGSIHPKDALTEAAKTLIHHFLLFSDERITLEADEIAQTETYDEESLHMRQLLKTKLIDMDLSVRALNCLKAAEVDTLGDLVSYNKNDLMKFRNFGKKSLTELDELVALKGLTFGMNLAKYKLDKD
;
A
#
# COMPACT_ATOMS: atom_id res chain seq x y z
N MET A 1 0.55 26.97 -27.33
CA MET A 1 -0.92 26.84 -27.37
C MET A 1 -1.40 26.99 -25.91
N ALA A 2 -2.35 27.90 -25.66
CA ALA A 2 -2.94 27.99 -24.33
C ALA A 2 -3.72 26.68 -24.07
N ILE A 3 -3.29 25.88 -23.10
CA ILE A 3 -4.05 24.74 -22.63
C ILE A 3 -5.34 25.31 -22.05
N LEU A 4 -6.50 24.97 -22.63
CA LEU A 4 -7.79 25.27 -22.05
C LEU A 4 -7.76 24.73 -20.62
N ASN A 5 -7.95 25.62 -19.65
CA ASN A 5 -7.98 25.22 -18.24
C ASN A 5 -9.19 24.32 -18.03
N PHE A 6 -8.93 23.00 -17.94
CA PHE A 6 -9.92 22.06 -17.45
C PHE A 6 -10.30 22.41 -16.01
N GLN A 7 -11.59 22.31 -15.71
CA GLN A 7 -12.05 22.38 -14.32
C GLN A 7 -11.38 21.24 -13.55
N LYS A 8 -10.52 21.59 -12.61
CA LYS A 8 -9.86 20.57 -11.76
C LYS A 8 -10.91 19.94 -10.86
N PRO A 9 -10.97 18.59 -10.82
CA PRO A 9 -11.82 17.91 -9.87
C PRO A 9 -11.35 18.18 -8.44
N ASP A 10 -12.31 18.20 -7.52
CA ASP A 10 -12.03 18.21 -6.09
C ASP A 10 -11.47 16.85 -5.64
N LYS A 11 -11.15 16.73 -4.37
CA LYS A 11 -10.74 15.45 -3.78
C LYS A 11 -11.86 14.43 -3.90
N VAL A 12 -11.50 13.15 -4.04
CA VAL A 12 -12.45 12.04 -3.92
C VAL A 12 -13.02 12.07 -2.50
N ILE A 13 -14.35 12.19 -2.41
CA ILE A 13 -15.07 12.23 -1.14
C ILE A 13 -15.62 10.84 -0.87
N MET A 14 -15.22 10.23 0.22
CA MET A 14 -15.84 9.00 0.71
C MET A 14 -17.07 9.39 1.54
N ILE A 15 -18.27 9.00 1.06
CA ILE A 15 -19.55 9.38 1.69
C ILE A 15 -19.90 8.38 2.78
N ASP A 16 -19.73 7.09 2.48
CA ASP A 16 -20.05 6.01 3.38
C ASP A 16 -19.00 4.91 3.24
N SER A 17 -18.62 4.29 4.34
CA SER A 17 -17.63 3.22 4.36
C SER A 17 -17.88 2.28 5.52
N SER A 18 -17.97 1.00 5.18
CA SER A 18 -17.81 -0.11 6.11
C SER A 18 -16.52 -0.86 5.79
N GLU A 19 -16.22 -1.94 6.51
CA GLU A 19 -15.07 -2.79 6.20
C GLU A 19 -15.16 -3.44 4.82
N PHE A 20 -16.38 -3.63 4.30
CA PHE A 20 -16.65 -4.34 3.05
C PHE A 20 -17.19 -3.44 1.93
N GLU A 21 -17.85 -2.35 2.28
CA GLU A 21 -18.51 -1.47 1.31
C GLU A 21 -17.97 -0.05 1.42
N GLY A 22 -17.81 0.60 0.27
CA GLY A 22 -17.41 1.99 0.19
C GLY A 22 -18.15 2.73 -0.92
N LYS A 23 -18.66 3.92 -0.60
CA LYS A 23 -19.28 4.83 -1.55
C LYS A 23 -18.44 6.09 -1.70
N PHE A 24 -18.06 6.39 -2.95
CA PHE A 24 -17.14 7.48 -3.28
C PHE A 24 -17.78 8.42 -4.28
N GLU A 25 -17.61 9.72 -4.09
CA GLU A 25 -17.96 10.76 -5.06
C GLU A 25 -16.71 11.42 -5.63
N PHE A 26 -16.71 11.65 -6.93
CA PHE A 26 -15.67 12.37 -7.65
C PHE A 26 -16.31 13.45 -8.53
N ARG A 27 -16.06 14.72 -8.21
CA ARG A 27 -16.68 15.89 -8.83
C ARG A 27 -15.84 17.16 -8.64
N PRO A 28 -16.01 18.22 -9.48
CA PRO A 28 -16.72 18.19 -10.76
C PRO A 28 -15.87 17.54 -11.85
N LEU A 29 -16.52 16.91 -12.82
CA LEU A 29 -15.89 16.36 -14.01
C LEU A 29 -16.45 17.03 -15.25
N GLU A 30 -15.61 17.22 -16.25
CA GLU A 30 -16.05 17.67 -17.57
C GLU A 30 -16.93 16.59 -18.21
N PRO A 31 -17.89 16.97 -19.10
CA PRO A 31 -18.78 16.04 -19.77
C PRO A 31 -18.04 14.90 -20.47
N GLY A 32 -18.48 13.66 -20.22
CA GLY A 32 -17.91 12.43 -20.77
C GLY A 32 -16.76 11.81 -19.96
N TYR A 33 -16.11 12.57 -19.06
CA TYR A 33 -15.02 12.04 -18.23
C TYR A 33 -15.52 11.05 -17.17
N GLY A 34 -16.74 11.23 -16.65
CA GLY A 34 -17.33 10.29 -15.70
C GLY A 34 -17.43 8.88 -16.27
N LEU A 35 -17.85 8.73 -17.52
CA LEU A 35 -17.93 7.44 -18.18
C LEU A 35 -16.55 6.82 -18.42
N THR A 36 -15.61 7.63 -18.91
CA THR A 36 -14.23 7.17 -19.19
C THR A 36 -13.53 6.69 -17.93
N ILE A 37 -13.52 7.51 -16.88
CA ILE A 37 -12.87 7.18 -15.60
C ILE A 37 -13.62 6.03 -14.92
N GLY A 38 -14.95 6.07 -14.91
CA GLY A 38 -15.80 5.05 -14.31
C GLY A 38 -15.57 3.66 -14.90
N ASN A 39 -15.57 3.53 -16.22
CA ASN A 39 -15.28 2.26 -16.88
C ASN A 39 -13.86 1.77 -16.65
N ALA A 40 -12.86 2.67 -16.74
CA ALA A 40 -11.46 2.29 -16.55
C ALA A 40 -11.23 1.75 -15.13
N LEU A 41 -11.63 2.49 -14.11
CA LEU A 41 -11.48 2.07 -12.71
C LEU A 41 -12.29 0.80 -12.41
N ARG A 42 -13.53 0.69 -12.88
CA ARG A 42 -14.34 -0.51 -12.67
C ARG A 42 -13.67 -1.76 -13.23
N ARG A 43 -13.10 -1.68 -14.43
CA ARG A 43 -12.41 -2.82 -15.05
C ARG A 43 -11.18 -3.23 -14.26
N VAL A 44 -10.36 -2.28 -13.84
CA VAL A 44 -9.16 -2.56 -13.05
C VAL A 44 -9.51 -3.13 -11.68
N LEU A 45 -10.51 -2.55 -10.99
CA LEU A 45 -10.98 -3.04 -9.70
C LEU A 45 -11.44 -4.51 -9.76
N LEU A 46 -12.14 -4.90 -10.84
CA LEU A 46 -12.69 -6.26 -10.97
C LEU A 46 -11.69 -7.30 -11.48
N SER A 47 -10.56 -6.92 -12.06
CA SER A 47 -9.67 -7.87 -12.73
C SER A 47 -8.19 -7.80 -12.38
N SER A 48 -7.72 -6.65 -11.86
CA SER A 48 -6.27 -6.40 -11.83
C SER A 48 -5.67 -6.29 -10.43
N LEU A 49 -6.51 -6.28 -9.40
CA LEU A 49 -6.03 -6.24 -8.01
C LEU A 49 -5.49 -7.61 -7.58
N GLU A 50 -4.47 -7.58 -6.75
CA GLU A 50 -3.84 -8.76 -6.17
C GLU A 50 -4.69 -9.34 -5.04
N GLY A 51 -4.65 -10.66 -4.90
CA GLY A 51 -5.31 -11.37 -3.82
C GLY A 51 -4.66 -12.73 -3.57
N PHE A 52 -5.23 -13.50 -2.67
CA PHE A 52 -4.75 -14.80 -2.26
C PHE A 52 -5.87 -15.85 -2.41
N ALA A 53 -5.51 -17.02 -2.94
CA ALA A 53 -6.45 -18.11 -3.14
C ALA A 53 -5.73 -19.45 -3.02
N ILE A 54 -6.51 -20.52 -2.81
CA ILE A 54 -6.01 -21.88 -2.87
C ILE A 54 -5.79 -22.24 -4.34
N THR A 55 -4.58 -22.71 -4.67
CA THR A 55 -4.19 -23.12 -6.03
C THR A 55 -4.17 -24.62 -6.22
N SER A 56 -3.95 -25.37 -5.14
CA SER A 56 -3.95 -26.82 -5.18
C SER A 56 -4.34 -27.45 -3.85
N VAL A 57 -4.93 -28.63 -3.92
CA VAL A 57 -5.21 -29.49 -2.78
C VAL A 57 -4.66 -30.89 -3.04
N LYS A 58 -4.13 -31.52 -2.01
CA LYS A 58 -3.80 -32.92 -1.98
C LYS A 58 -4.50 -33.55 -0.79
N ILE A 59 -5.31 -34.60 -1.04
CA ILE A 59 -6.05 -35.31 -0.01
C ILE A 59 -5.48 -36.72 0.07
N ASP A 60 -5.26 -37.26 1.27
CA ASP A 60 -4.71 -38.58 1.44
C ASP A 60 -5.63 -39.63 0.80
N ASN A 61 -5.02 -40.55 0.04
CA ASN A 61 -5.69 -41.65 -0.69
C ASN A 61 -6.66 -41.19 -1.80
N ILE A 62 -6.53 -39.95 -2.28
CA ILE A 62 -7.32 -39.42 -3.40
C ILE A 62 -6.38 -39.04 -4.55
N ASP A 63 -6.65 -39.59 -5.72
CA ASP A 63 -5.82 -39.36 -6.91
C ASP A 63 -6.44 -38.38 -7.92
N HIS A 64 -7.75 -38.15 -7.86
CA HIS A 64 -8.46 -37.28 -8.79
C HIS A 64 -9.75 -36.68 -8.18
N GLU A 65 -10.23 -35.59 -8.78
CA GLU A 65 -11.36 -34.78 -8.29
C GLU A 65 -12.72 -35.50 -8.32
N PHE A 66 -12.89 -36.55 -9.10
CA PHE A 66 -14.14 -37.30 -9.23
C PHE A 66 -14.25 -38.46 -8.21
N SER A 67 -13.45 -38.47 -7.19
CA SER A 67 -13.45 -39.47 -6.14
C SER A 67 -14.44 -39.11 -5.03
N THR A 68 -14.81 -40.14 -4.26
CA THR A 68 -15.56 -40.00 -2.99
C THR A 68 -14.71 -40.45 -1.82
N ILE A 69 -14.93 -39.83 -0.67
CA ILE A 69 -14.19 -40.15 0.56
C ILE A 69 -15.16 -40.89 1.50
N PRO A 70 -14.88 -42.15 1.89
CA PRO A 70 -15.78 -42.86 2.80
C PRO A 70 -15.97 -42.10 4.12
N GLY A 71 -17.23 -41.87 4.54
CA GLY A 71 -17.57 -41.14 5.74
C GLY A 71 -17.56 -39.62 5.63
N ILE A 72 -17.43 -39.07 4.42
CA ILE A 72 -17.68 -37.68 4.08
C ILE A 72 -18.90 -37.63 3.15
N VAL A 73 -19.78 -36.68 3.39
CA VAL A 73 -21.04 -36.56 2.64
C VAL A 73 -20.82 -36.01 1.23
N GLU A 74 -19.96 -34.98 1.13
CA GLU A 74 -19.61 -34.33 -0.12
C GLU A 74 -18.57 -35.12 -0.89
N ASP A 75 -18.67 -35.10 -2.21
CA ASP A 75 -17.61 -35.60 -3.08
C ASP A 75 -16.42 -34.61 -3.14
N VAL A 76 -15.30 -35.08 -3.71
CA VAL A 76 -14.10 -34.26 -3.81
C VAL A 76 -14.33 -33.00 -4.64
N THR A 77 -15.20 -33.09 -5.67
CA THR A 77 -15.55 -31.93 -6.52
C THR A 77 -16.28 -30.87 -5.71
N GLU A 78 -17.24 -31.26 -4.85
CA GLU A 78 -17.94 -30.34 -3.96
C GLU A 78 -17.01 -29.74 -2.92
N ILE A 79 -16.11 -30.53 -2.35
CA ILE A 79 -15.06 -30.04 -1.44
C ILE A 79 -14.20 -28.97 -2.13
N ILE A 80 -13.77 -29.21 -3.37
CA ILE A 80 -12.99 -28.24 -4.16
C ILE A 80 -13.79 -26.96 -4.39
N LEU A 81 -15.08 -27.06 -4.77
CA LEU A 81 -15.94 -25.91 -4.96
C LEU A 81 -16.12 -25.08 -3.68
N ASN A 82 -16.16 -25.72 -2.53
CA ASN A 82 -16.21 -25.05 -1.24
C ASN A 82 -14.85 -24.41 -0.87
N LEU A 83 -13.73 -25.09 -1.14
CA LEU A 83 -12.39 -24.55 -0.94
C LEU A 83 -12.13 -23.28 -1.75
N LYS A 84 -12.62 -23.21 -2.99
CA LYS A 84 -12.52 -22.00 -3.85
C LYS A 84 -13.20 -20.76 -3.26
N GLN A 85 -14.18 -20.95 -2.36
CA GLN A 85 -14.89 -19.86 -1.72
C GLN A 85 -14.21 -19.32 -0.46
N VAL A 86 -13.19 -19.98 0.06
CA VAL A 86 -12.44 -19.50 1.22
C VAL A 86 -11.65 -18.25 0.85
N ARG A 87 -11.75 -17.23 1.68
CA ARG A 87 -11.10 -15.94 1.47
C ARG A 87 -10.02 -15.71 2.51
N PHE A 88 -8.88 -15.22 2.01
CA PHE A 88 -7.67 -15.03 2.81
C PHE A 88 -7.23 -13.57 2.82
N LYS A 89 -6.78 -13.12 3.99
CA LYS A 89 -6.09 -11.85 4.18
C LYS A 89 -4.68 -12.11 4.66
N ARG A 90 -3.68 -11.54 4.00
CA ARG A 90 -2.28 -11.67 4.42
C ARG A 90 -2.04 -11.00 5.77
N GLN A 91 -1.33 -11.67 6.67
CA GLN A 91 -0.92 -11.15 7.98
C GLN A 91 0.57 -10.83 8.05
N ILE A 92 1.40 -11.58 7.31
CA ILE A 92 2.85 -11.42 7.30
C ILE A 92 3.24 -10.73 5.98
N GLU A 93 3.94 -9.60 6.06
CA GLU A 93 4.47 -8.91 4.89
C GLU A 93 5.43 -9.82 4.12
N ASP A 94 5.46 -9.68 2.79
CA ASP A 94 6.31 -10.44 1.86
C ASP A 94 6.07 -11.96 1.79
N LEU A 95 5.01 -12.49 2.43
CA LEU A 95 4.63 -13.88 2.26
C LEU A 95 3.68 -14.01 1.04
N ASP A 96 4.20 -14.57 -0.04
CA ASP A 96 3.46 -14.75 -1.30
C ASP A 96 2.87 -16.15 -1.47
N HIS A 97 3.31 -17.13 -0.69
CA HIS A 97 2.79 -18.50 -0.73
C HIS A 97 2.94 -19.19 0.62
N GLU A 98 2.00 -20.07 0.94
CA GLU A 98 2.07 -20.95 2.11
C GLU A 98 1.51 -22.33 1.75
N LYS A 99 2.25 -23.40 2.10
CA LYS A 99 1.83 -24.78 1.96
C LYS A 99 1.50 -25.29 3.35
N VAL A 100 0.26 -25.75 3.55
CA VAL A 100 -0.29 -26.07 4.87
C VAL A 100 -0.81 -27.49 4.87
N THR A 101 -0.36 -28.30 5.83
CA THR A 101 -0.90 -29.63 6.07
C THR A 101 -1.94 -29.56 7.18
N ILE A 102 -3.14 -30.02 6.90
CA ILE A 102 -4.31 -29.98 7.77
C ILE A 102 -4.70 -31.40 8.12
N ALA A 103 -4.77 -31.70 9.40
CA ALA A 103 -5.22 -32.99 9.93
C ALA A 103 -6.41 -32.75 10.86
N ILE A 104 -7.60 -33.21 10.45
CA ILE A 104 -8.84 -32.95 11.18
C ILE A 104 -9.61 -34.25 11.37
N GLY A 105 -10.12 -34.44 12.59
CA GLY A 105 -10.96 -35.58 12.96
C GLY A 105 -11.76 -35.27 14.22
N GLY A 106 -12.77 -36.13 14.51
CA GLY A 106 -13.56 -36.03 15.71
C GLY A 106 -14.66 -34.96 15.72
N GLN A 107 -14.94 -34.35 14.57
CA GLN A 107 -15.98 -33.34 14.41
C GLN A 107 -16.97 -33.72 13.31
N ASP A 108 -18.17 -33.10 13.32
CA ASP A 108 -19.23 -33.40 12.35
C ASP A 108 -19.14 -32.53 11.08
N GLN A 109 -18.43 -31.41 11.14
CA GLN A 109 -18.26 -30.45 10.04
C GLN A 109 -16.86 -29.89 9.99
N LEU A 110 -16.30 -29.80 8.81
CA LEU A 110 -15.09 -29.05 8.53
C LEU A 110 -15.49 -27.63 8.08
N LYS A 111 -15.05 -26.64 8.81
CA LYS A 111 -15.26 -25.22 8.50
C LYS A 111 -13.96 -24.53 8.13
N ALA A 112 -14.06 -23.45 7.39
CA ALA A 112 -12.91 -22.61 7.04
C ALA A 112 -12.17 -22.09 8.30
N ALA A 113 -12.86 -21.89 9.43
CA ALA A 113 -12.26 -21.54 10.72
C ALA A 113 -11.21 -22.56 11.19
N ASP A 114 -11.38 -23.84 10.86
CA ASP A 114 -10.45 -24.88 11.29
C ASP A 114 -9.08 -24.75 10.62
N PHE A 115 -9.04 -24.17 9.43
CA PHE A 115 -7.80 -23.91 8.72
C PHE A 115 -6.91 -22.92 9.45
N GLN A 116 -7.51 -21.95 10.18
CA GLN A 116 -6.76 -20.93 10.91
C GLN A 116 -5.80 -21.51 11.96
N LYS A 117 -6.05 -22.73 12.44
CA LYS A 117 -5.19 -23.42 13.41
C LYS A 117 -3.85 -23.87 12.80
N PHE A 118 -3.82 -24.04 11.49
CA PHE A 118 -2.68 -24.58 10.74
C PHE A 118 -1.98 -23.52 9.88
N ILE A 119 -2.70 -22.44 9.52
CA ILE A 119 -2.21 -21.34 8.71
C ILE A 119 -1.59 -20.30 9.63
N SER A 120 -0.38 -19.85 9.30
CA SER A 120 0.34 -18.84 10.07
C SER A 120 0.45 -17.49 9.37
N GLY A 121 0.51 -17.49 8.05
CA GLY A 121 0.73 -16.30 7.23
C GLY A 121 -0.53 -15.58 6.79
N PHE A 122 -1.66 -16.25 6.86
CA PHE A 122 -2.94 -15.73 6.38
C PHE A 122 -4.03 -15.84 7.43
N GLN A 123 -4.99 -14.92 7.35
CA GLN A 123 -6.23 -14.96 8.13
C GLN A 123 -7.37 -15.37 7.22
N VAL A 124 -8.21 -16.29 7.69
CA VAL A 124 -9.46 -16.68 7.02
C VAL A 124 -10.53 -15.63 7.35
N LEU A 125 -11.15 -15.07 6.30
CA LEU A 125 -12.14 -13.99 6.41
C LEU A 125 -13.59 -14.50 6.53
N ASN A 126 -13.87 -15.71 6.06
CA ASN A 126 -15.19 -16.36 6.12
C ASN A 126 -15.14 -17.65 6.97
N PRO A 127 -14.93 -17.54 8.30
CA PRO A 127 -14.69 -18.67 9.19
C PRO A 127 -15.87 -19.67 9.25
N ASP A 128 -17.10 -19.19 9.09
CA ASP A 128 -18.31 -20.02 9.17
C ASP A 128 -18.61 -20.83 7.89
N HIS A 129 -17.81 -20.64 6.85
CA HIS A 129 -18.00 -21.36 5.58
C HIS A 129 -17.72 -22.84 5.77
N ILE A 130 -18.71 -23.70 5.43
CA ILE A 130 -18.61 -25.15 5.55
C ILE A 130 -17.91 -25.72 4.32
N ILE A 131 -16.90 -26.53 4.53
CA ILE A 131 -16.15 -27.19 3.48
C ILE A 131 -16.73 -28.56 3.19
N CYS A 132 -16.93 -29.39 4.23
CA CYS A 132 -17.60 -30.68 4.13
C CYS A 132 -18.16 -31.13 5.48
N ASN A 133 -19.10 -32.10 5.42
CA ASN A 133 -19.66 -32.81 6.56
C ASN A 133 -19.02 -34.18 6.66
N LEU A 134 -18.53 -34.54 7.85
CA LEU A 134 -17.77 -35.78 8.08
C LEU A 134 -18.28 -36.54 9.30
N GLU A 135 -18.12 -37.86 9.30
CA GLU A 135 -18.36 -38.68 10.45
C GLU A 135 -17.25 -38.49 11.50
N LYS A 136 -17.61 -38.49 12.79
CA LYS A 136 -16.62 -38.33 13.91
C LYS A 136 -15.52 -39.36 13.94
N SER A 137 -15.74 -40.51 13.33
CA SER A 137 -14.74 -41.60 13.25
C SER A 137 -13.64 -41.36 12.23
N ILE A 138 -13.88 -40.42 11.30
CA ILE A 138 -12.99 -40.17 10.16
C ILE A 138 -11.92 -39.15 10.52
N GLN A 139 -10.71 -39.42 10.07
CA GLN A 139 -9.60 -38.47 10.06
C GLN A 139 -9.30 -38.05 8.64
N LEU A 140 -9.50 -36.78 8.33
CA LEU A 140 -9.23 -36.19 7.03
C LEU A 140 -7.89 -35.45 7.09
N ASN A 141 -6.96 -35.91 6.26
CA ASN A 141 -5.69 -35.25 6.06
C ASN A 141 -5.67 -34.62 4.68
N MET A 142 -5.36 -33.33 4.62
CA MET A 142 -5.22 -32.63 3.35
C MET A 142 -4.06 -31.64 3.42
N GLU A 143 -3.48 -31.37 2.28
CA GLU A 143 -2.45 -30.35 2.08
C GLU A 143 -3.01 -29.30 1.12
N LEU A 144 -3.00 -28.04 1.55
CA LEU A 144 -3.44 -26.90 0.76
C LEU A 144 -2.26 -26.03 0.40
N THR A 145 -2.25 -25.52 -0.82
CA THR A 145 -1.31 -24.48 -1.24
C THR A 145 -2.07 -23.19 -1.47
N ILE A 146 -1.69 -22.13 -0.73
CA ILE A 146 -2.24 -20.78 -0.86
C ILE A 146 -1.17 -19.95 -1.59
N GLU A 147 -1.56 -19.26 -2.66
CA GLU A 147 -0.63 -18.44 -3.45
C GLU A 147 -1.25 -17.09 -3.78
N LYS A 148 -0.37 -16.13 -4.05
CA LYS A 148 -0.70 -14.78 -4.52
C LYS A 148 -0.94 -14.80 -6.02
N GLY A 149 -1.95 -14.08 -6.47
CA GLY A 149 -2.24 -13.93 -7.89
C GLY A 149 -3.16 -12.76 -8.20
N ARG A 150 -3.64 -12.71 -9.44
CA ARG A 150 -4.55 -11.65 -9.93
C ARG A 150 -5.68 -12.26 -10.74
N GLY A 151 -6.87 -11.68 -10.59
CA GLY A 151 -8.03 -12.05 -11.38
C GLY A 151 -8.48 -13.48 -11.16
N TYR A 152 -8.67 -14.22 -12.24
CA TYR A 152 -9.04 -15.63 -12.26
C TYR A 152 -7.98 -16.42 -13.03
N VAL A 153 -7.53 -17.51 -12.43
CA VAL A 153 -6.57 -18.43 -13.03
C VAL A 153 -7.19 -19.83 -13.05
N PRO A 154 -7.36 -20.45 -14.22
CA PRO A 154 -7.92 -21.80 -14.33
C PRO A 154 -6.95 -22.86 -13.79
N ALA A 155 -7.49 -24.03 -13.41
CA ALA A 155 -6.74 -25.12 -12.82
C ALA A 155 -5.60 -25.63 -13.73
N GLU A 156 -5.77 -25.59 -15.06
CA GLU A 156 -4.76 -26.00 -16.02
C GLU A 156 -3.48 -25.15 -15.91
N GLU A 157 -3.62 -23.85 -15.63
CA GLU A 157 -2.49 -22.94 -15.44
C GLU A 157 -1.84 -23.10 -14.05
N ASN A 158 -2.62 -23.47 -13.04
CA ASN A 158 -2.11 -23.78 -11.70
C ASN A 158 -1.39 -25.13 -11.63
N LYS A 159 -1.52 -25.98 -12.66
CA LYS A 159 -0.90 -27.30 -12.70
C LYS A 159 0.61 -27.19 -12.90
N LYS A 160 1.38 -27.47 -11.85
CA LYS A 160 2.85 -27.46 -11.90
C LYS A 160 3.38 -28.76 -12.52
N ALA A 161 4.35 -28.65 -13.43
CA ALA A 161 4.95 -29.81 -14.10
C ALA A 161 5.59 -30.84 -13.15
N ASN A 162 6.03 -30.38 -11.96
CA ASN A 162 6.67 -31.22 -10.93
C ASN A 162 5.74 -31.41 -9.70
N ALA A 163 4.41 -31.33 -9.89
CA ALA A 163 3.48 -31.60 -8.82
C ALA A 163 3.58 -33.05 -8.34
N GLU A 164 3.45 -33.27 -7.04
CA GLU A 164 3.39 -34.61 -6.45
C GLU A 164 2.15 -35.35 -6.95
N LEU A 165 2.24 -36.68 -7.07
CA LEU A 165 1.09 -37.52 -7.40
C LEU A 165 -0.05 -37.33 -6.42
N GLY A 166 -1.30 -37.25 -6.92
CA GLY A 166 -2.48 -36.98 -6.10
C GLY A 166 -2.71 -35.49 -5.78
N THR A 167 -1.84 -34.56 -6.29
CA THR A 167 -2.12 -33.12 -6.18
C THR A 167 -3.13 -32.70 -7.23
N ILE A 168 -4.26 -32.17 -6.80
CA ILE A 168 -5.34 -31.65 -7.62
C ILE A 168 -5.20 -30.13 -7.71
N ALA A 169 -5.02 -29.61 -8.90
CA ALA A 169 -5.00 -28.16 -9.14
C ALA A 169 -6.42 -27.61 -9.09
N ILE A 170 -6.59 -26.43 -8.52
CA ILE A 170 -7.87 -25.75 -8.32
C ILE A 170 -7.87 -24.44 -9.09
N ASP A 171 -9.02 -24.07 -9.70
CA ASP A 171 -9.17 -22.72 -10.24
C ASP A 171 -9.16 -21.70 -9.11
N SER A 172 -8.42 -20.66 -9.30
CA SER A 172 -8.18 -19.65 -8.24
C SER A 172 -8.84 -18.32 -8.58
N ILE A 173 -9.64 -17.82 -7.65
CA ILE A 173 -10.28 -16.50 -7.74
C ILE A 173 -9.55 -15.58 -6.77
N TYR A 174 -8.63 -14.78 -7.30
CA TYR A 174 -7.80 -13.88 -6.50
C TYR A 174 -8.45 -12.52 -6.23
N THR A 175 -9.45 -12.15 -7.04
CA THR A 175 -10.06 -10.82 -6.99
C THR A 175 -10.64 -10.50 -5.62
N PRO A 176 -10.15 -9.46 -4.93
CA PRO A 176 -10.66 -9.06 -3.61
C PRO A 176 -11.97 -8.24 -3.73
N VAL A 177 -12.28 -7.75 -4.91
CA VAL A 177 -13.48 -6.95 -5.17
C VAL A 177 -14.59 -7.82 -5.72
N LYS A 178 -15.72 -7.88 -5.00
CA LYS A 178 -16.90 -8.68 -5.39
C LYS A 178 -17.79 -7.95 -6.38
N ASN A 179 -17.99 -6.65 -6.18
CA ASN A 179 -18.87 -5.88 -7.04
C ASN A 179 -18.42 -4.41 -7.12
N VAL A 180 -18.61 -3.82 -8.30
CA VAL A 180 -18.38 -2.39 -8.52
C VAL A 180 -19.53 -1.85 -9.35
N LYS A 181 -20.24 -0.87 -8.81
CA LYS A 181 -21.21 -0.06 -9.54
C LYS A 181 -20.71 1.35 -9.65
N PHE A 182 -21.00 2.02 -10.76
CA PHE A 182 -20.86 3.46 -10.84
C PHE A 182 -22.06 4.08 -11.53
N SER A 183 -22.37 5.30 -11.15
CA SER A 183 -23.40 6.13 -11.76
C SER A 183 -22.84 7.53 -12.01
N ILE A 184 -23.39 8.19 -13.03
CA ILE A 184 -23.02 9.54 -13.39
C ILE A 184 -24.26 10.41 -13.17
N GLU A 185 -24.09 11.49 -12.42
CA GLU A 185 -25.11 12.46 -12.13
C GLU A 185 -24.66 13.84 -12.63
N ASN A 186 -25.64 14.67 -13.05
CA ASN A 186 -25.33 16.04 -13.41
C ASN A 186 -24.90 16.85 -12.17
N PHE A 187 -23.89 17.65 -12.30
CA PHE A 187 -23.37 18.50 -11.25
C PHE A 187 -23.30 19.96 -11.71
N ARG A 188 -23.77 20.86 -10.86
CA ARG A 188 -23.76 22.30 -11.17
C ARG A 188 -22.53 22.99 -10.55
N VAL A 189 -21.79 23.68 -11.40
CA VAL A 189 -20.71 24.59 -10.97
C VAL A 189 -21.09 26.00 -11.39
N GLU A 190 -21.38 26.87 -10.44
CA GLU A 190 -21.85 28.24 -10.64
C GLU A 190 -23.09 28.32 -11.55
N GLN A 191 -22.93 28.81 -12.77
CA GLN A 191 -24.04 28.94 -13.75
C GLN A 191 -24.11 27.78 -14.75
N LYS A 192 -23.09 26.94 -14.80
CA LYS A 192 -23.05 25.78 -15.71
C LYS A 192 -23.58 24.53 -15.01
N THR A 193 -24.46 23.81 -15.69
CA THR A 193 -25.12 22.59 -15.19
C THR A 193 -24.63 21.33 -15.89
N ASP A 194 -23.65 21.43 -16.77
CA ASP A 194 -23.23 20.38 -17.70
C ASP A 194 -22.06 19.53 -17.16
N TYR A 195 -21.60 19.81 -15.94
CA TYR A 195 -20.59 19.00 -15.28
C TYR A 195 -21.15 17.68 -14.78
N GLU A 196 -20.27 16.69 -14.65
CA GLU A 196 -20.60 15.35 -14.16
C GLU A 196 -20.09 15.12 -12.73
N LYS A 197 -20.86 14.35 -11.98
CA LYS A 197 -20.48 13.77 -10.71
C LYS A 197 -20.47 12.26 -10.86
N LEU A 198 -19.32 11.65 -10.68
CA LEU A 198 -19.15 10.21 -10.72
C LEU A 198 -19.31 9.65 -9.30
N VAL A 199 -20.21 8.72 -9.12
CA VAL A 199 -20.47 8.01 -7.87
C VAL A 199 -20.06 6.56 -8.05
N PHE A 200 -19.16 6.06 -7.18
CA PHE A 200 -18.74 4.67 -7.13
C PHE A 200 -19.29 3.98 -5.88
N GLU A 201 -19.74 2.74 -6.06
CA GLU A 201 -20.08 1.82 -4.98
C GLU A 201 -19.20 0.57 -5.17
N ILE A 202 -18.34 0.29 -4.21
CA ILE A 202 -17.38 -0.81 -4.23
C ILE A 202 -17.69 -1.76 -3.08
N LEU A 203 -17.88 -3.05 -3.41
CA LEU A 203 -18.05 -4.13 -2.44
C LEU A 203 -16.82 -5.04 -2.51
N THR A 204 -16.12 -5.22 -1.39
CA THR A 204 -14.96 -6.10 -1.26
C THR A 204 -15.32 -7.38 -0.49
N ASP A 205 -14.39 -8.30 -0.40
CA ASP A 205 -14.48 -9.51 0.43
C ASP A 205 -13.92 -9.33 1.84
N GLY A 206 -13.35 -8.15 2.15
CA GLY A 206 -12.73 -7.81 3.43
C GLY A 206 -11.20 -8.00 3.46
N SER A 207 -10.60 -8.59 2.43
CA SER A 207 -9.13 -8.70 2.34
C SER A 207 -8.46 -7.35 2.15
N ILE A 208 -9.14 -6.44 1.45
CA ILE A 208 -8.73 -5.06 1.21
C ILE A 208 -9.87 -4.09 1.54
N HIS A 209 -9.54 -2.96 2.13
CA HIS A 209 -10.52 -1.89 2.37
C HIS A 209 -10.91 -1.22 1.04
N PRO A 210 -12.19 -0.84 0.82
CA PRO A 210 -12.64 -0.23 -0.45
C PRO A 210 -11.85 1.00 -0.89
N LYS A 211 -11.40 1.83 0.05
CA LYS A 211 -10.54 3.00 -0.22
C LYS A 211 -9.19 2.58 -0.78
N ASP A 212 -8.58 1.56 -0.19
CA ASP A 212 -7.27 1.08 -0.62
C ASP A 212 -7.36 0.38 -1.98
N ALA A 213 -8.45 -0.39 -2.21
CA ALA A 213 -8.76 -0.98 -3.51
C ALA A 213 -8.86 0.07 -4.61
N LEU A 214 -9.58 1.18 -4.36
CA LEU A 214 -9.69 2.29 -5.31
C LEU A 214 -8.34 2.95 -5.56
N THR A 215 -7.54 3.15 -4.52
CA THR A 215 -6.19 3.72 -4.62
C THR A 215 -5.26 2.85 -5.45
N GLU A 216 -5.24 1.54 -5.22
CA GLU A 216 -4.41 0.59 -5.97
C GLU A 216 -4.85 0.49 -7.45
N ALA A 217 -6.16 0.50 -7.70
CA ALA A 217 -6.69 0.55 -9.06
C ALA A 217 -6.26 1.83 -9.81
N ALA A 218 -6.31 2.97 -9.12
CA ALA A 218 -5.86 4.24 -9.68
C ALA A 218 -4.34 4.23 -9.96
N LYS A 219 -3.52 3.74 -9.05
CA LYS A 219 -2.07 3.57 -9.25
C LYS A 219 -1.76 2.70 -10.47
N THR A 220 -2.48 1.59 -10.63
CA THR A 220 -2.33 0.70 -11.79
C THR A 220 -2.61 1.44 -13.10
N LEU A 221 -3.68 2.23 -13.15
CA LEU A 221 -4.00 3.05 -14.34
C LEU A 221 -2.93 4.11 -14.60
N ILE A 222 -2.51 4.84 -13.59
CA ILE A 222 -1.46 5.86 -13.68
C ILE A 222 -0.18 5.23 -14.25
N HIS A 223 0.24 4.09 -13.71
CA HIS A 223 1.45 3.39 -14.17
C HIS A 223 1.39 3.04 -15.66
N HIS A 224 0.23 2.61 -16.16
CA HIS A 224 0.05 2.33 -17.58
C HIS A 224 -0.02 3.60 -18.43
N PHE A 225 -0.71 4.66 -17.96
CA PHE A 225 -0.81 5.90 -18.70
C PHE A 225 0.51 6.69 -18.77
N LEU A 226 1.40 6.50 -17.81
CA LEU A 226 2.74 7.09 -17.84
C LEU A 226 3.53 6.71 -19.09
N LEU A 227 3.29 5.52 -19.64
CA LEU A 227 3.93 5.10 -20.90
C LEU A 227 3.51 5.92 -22.12
N PHE A 228 2.40 6.66 -22.03
CA PHE A 228 1.89 7.54 -23.08
C PHE A 228 2.20 9.04 -22.84
N SER A 229 2.78 9.37 -21.71
CA SER A 229 3.20 10.71 -21.34
C SER A 229 4.72 10.81 -21.32
N ASP A 230 5.26 12.02 -21.55
CA ASP A 230 6.68 12.28 -21.35
C ASP A 230 7.05 12.06 -19.86
N GLU A 231 8.17 11.41 -19.59
CA GLU A 231 8.63 11.01 -18.25
C GLU A 231 8.69 12.15 -17.21
N ARG A 232 8.62 13.40 -17.66
CA ARG A 232 8.70 14.59 -16.80
C ARG A 232 7.48 14.83 -15.91
N ILE A 233 6.33 14.21 -16.21
CA ILE A 233 5.08 14.41 -15.42
C ILE A 233 5.09 13.57 -14.14
N THR A 234 5.97 12.59 -14.04
CA THR A 234 5.97 11.57 -12.96
C THR A 234 6.50 12.09 -11.63
N LEU A 235 7.37 13.10 -11.66
CA LEU A 235 8.17 13.48 -10.49
C LEU A 235 7.42 14.36 -9.47
N GLU A 236 6.38 15.07 -9.91
CA GLU A 236 5.63 15.95 -9.00
C GLU A 236 4.72 15.18 -8.03
N ALA A 237 4.19 14.01 -8.44
CA ALA A 237 3.32 13.20 -7.57
C ALA A 237 4.13 12.39 -6.55
N ASP A 238 5.29 11.85 -6.94
CA ASP A 238 6.16 11.09 -6.04
C ASP A 238 6.94 12.02 -5.08
N GLU A 239 7.27 13.25 -5.49
CA GLU A 239 7.85 14.24 -4.60
C GLU A 239 6.86 14.72 -3.53
N ILE A 240 5.56 14.82 -3.83
CA ILE A 240 4.52 15.17 -2.84
C ILE A 240 4.28 14.00 -1.87
N ALA A 241 4.33 12.75 -2.33
CA ALA A 241 4.20 11.57 -1.45
C ALA A 241 5.44 11.33 -0.59
N GLN A 242 6.65 11.69 -1.07
CA GLN A 242 7.88 11.63 -0.28
C GLN A 242 8.06 12.83 0.65
N THR A 243 7.31 13.93 0.44
CA THR A 243 7.35 15.10 1.33
C THR A 243 6.44 14.98 2.56
N GLU A 244 5.53 14.01 2.61
CA GLU A 244 4.67 13.81 3.80
C GLU A 244 5.28 12.88 4.87
N THR A 245 6.41 12.25 4.60
CA THR A 245 7.22 11.58 5.64
C THR A 245 8.53 12.34 5.90
N TYR A 246 8.45 13.64 6.19
CA TYR A 246 9.55 14.23 6.95
C TYR A 246 9.44 13.65 8.36
N ASP A 247 10.41 12.80 8.72
CA ASP A 247 10.64 12.42 10.11
C ASP A 247 10.58 13.70 10.96
N GLU A 248 9.87 13.65 12.09
CA GLU A 248 9.85 14.76 13.04
C GLU A 248 11.27 15.25 13.36
N GLU A 249 12.23 14.36 13.31
CA GLU A 249 13.68 14.65 13.43
C GLU A 249 14.20 15.57 12.31
N SER A 250 13.78 15.37 11.07
CA SER A 250 14.21 16.21 9.93
C SER A 250 13.60 17.61 9.98
N LEU A 251 12.36 17.75 10.43
CA LEU A 251 11.69 19.03 10.64
C LEU A 251 12.31 19.79 11.81
N HIS A 252 12.59 19.09 12.91
CA HIS A 252 13.28 19.65 14.07
C HIS A 252 14.70 20.12 13.70
N MET A 253 15.43 19.30 12.93
CA MET A 253 16.77 19.64 12.44
C MET A 253 16.75 20.89 11.54
N ARG A 254 15.76 20.98 10.63
CA ARG A 254 15.59 22.15 9.74
C ARG A 254 15.29 23.43 10.52
N GLN A 255 14.43 23.36 11.55
CA GLN A 255 14.16 24.48 12.44
C GLN A 255 15.43 24.92 13.19
N LEU A 256 16.18 23.95 13.70
CA LEU A 256 17.40 24.19 14.43
C LEU A 256 18.49 24.84 13.55
N LEU A 257 18.64 24.41 12.30
CA LEU A 257 19.57 24.98 11.34
C LEU A 257 19.18 26.41 10.89
N LYS A 258 17.91 26.77 10.90
CA LYS A 258 17.42 28.14 10.60
C LYS A 258 17.54 29.12 11.78
N THR A 259 17.89 28.63 12.96
CA THR A 259 18.05 29.52 14.15
C THR A 259 19.20 30.48 13.93
N LYS A 260 18.96 31.75 14.24
CA LYS A 260 19.96 32.80 14.11
C LYS A 260 21.01 32.70 15.22
N LEU A 261 22.26 32.90 14.88
CA LEU A 261 23.37 32.87 15.84
C LEU A 261 23.31 33.97 16.90
N ILE A 262 22.55 35.05 16.64
CA ILE A 262 22.31 36.13 17.59
C ILE A 262 21.48 35.68 18.78
N ASP A 263 20.58 34.71 18.58
CA ASP A 263 19.68 34.18 19.61
C ASP A 263 20.36 33.06 20.45
N MET A 264 21.63 32.83 20.22
CA MET A 264 22.41 31.81 20.94
C MET A 264 23.39 32.46 21.92
N ASP A 265 23.72 31.76 23.01
CA ASP A 265 24.61 32.20 24.06
C ASP A 265 26.09 32.19 23.59
N LEU A 266 26.42 33.06 22.64
CA LEU A 266 27.74 33.28 22.13
C LEU A 266 28.34 34.57 22.63
N SER A 267 29.66 34.60 22.82
CA SER A 267 30.34 35.85 23.21
C SER A 267 30.19 36.91 22.11
N VAL A 268 30.10 38.17 22.50
CA VAL A 268 30.00 39.33 21.60
C VAL A 268 31.15 39.33 20.57
N ARG A 269 32.30 38.82 20.96
CA ARG A 269 33.48 38.72 20.10
C ARG A 269 33.30 37.65 19.00
N ALA A 270 32.75 36.48 19.35
CA ALA A 270 32.46 35.41 18.38
C ALA A 270 31.40 35.86 17.40
N LEU A 271 30.29 36.47 17.88
CA LEU A 271 29.21 37.01 17.04
C LEU A 271 29.72 38.08 16.06
N ASN A 272 30.57 39.01 16.48
CA ASN A 272 31.07 40.04 15.60
C ASN A 272 32.01 39.46 14.50
N CYS A 273 32.75 38.40 14.81
CA CYS A 273 33.59 37.74 13.81
C CYS A 273 32.76 36.96 12.78
N LEU A 274 31.66 36.32 13.22
CA LEU A 274 30.72 35.58 12.35
C LEU A 274 29.93 36.52 11.45
N LYS A 275 29.42 37.63 11.97
CA LYS A 275 28.78 38.69 11.18
C LYS A 275 29.70 39.31 10.13
N ALA A 276 30.96 39.51 10.46
CA ALA A 276 31.94 40.02 9.50
C ALA A 276 32.26 39.02 8.38
N ALA A 277 31.93 37.75 8.57
CA ALA A 277 32.04 36.66 7.61
C ALA A 277 30.72 36.31 6.92
N GLU A 278 29.67 37.12 7.13
CA GLU A 278 28.28 36.87 6.59
C GLU A 278 27.72 35.51 6.99
N VAL A 279 28.00 35.05 8.21
CA VAL A 279 27.46 33.80 8.78
C VAL A 279 26.40 34.17 9.82
N ASP A 280 25.11 34.08 9.44
CA ASP A 280 24.01 34.55 10.26
C ASP A 280 23.21 33.42 10.96
N THR A 281 23.20 32.22 10.34
CA THR A 281 22.43 31.07 10.84
C THR A 281 23.35 29.94 11.31
N LEU A 282 22.79 29.04 12.14
CA LEU A 282 23.47 27.83 12.57
C LEU A 282 23.81 26.91 11.37
N GLY A 283 22.93 26.90 10.36
CA GLY A 283 23.15 26.18 9.10
C GLY A 283 24.38 26.70 8.36
N ASP A 284 24.52 28.03 8.20
CA ASP A 284 25.71 28.61 7.58
C ASP A 284 26.98 28.22 8.34
N LEU A 285 26.92 28.27 9.68
CA LEU A 285 28.07 27.93 10.53
C LEU A 285 28.55 26.48 10.34
N VAL A 286 27.61 25.49 10.34
CA VAL A 286 28.00 24.07 10.24
C VAL A 286 28.39 23.65 8.80
N SER A 287 28.08 24.47 7.79
CA SER A 287 28.55 24.25 6.41
C SER A 287 30.09 24.41 6.29
N TYR A 288 30.69 25.23 7.13
CA TYR A 288 32.15 25.44 7.13
C TYR A 288 32.89 24.32 7.87
N ASN A 289 34.10 24.02 7.41
CA ASN A 289 35.03 23.18 8.14
C ASN A 289 35.79 24.00 9.21
N LYS A 290 36.25 23.35 10.30
CA LYS A 290 37.03 24.01 11.37
C LYS A 290 38.24 24.79 10.85
N ASN A 291 38.89 24.28 9.78
CA ASN A 291 40.04 24.91 9.17
C ASN A 291 39.69 26.21 8.44
N ASP A 292 38.49 26.32 7.91
CA ASP A 292 38.03 27.50 7.18
C ASP A 292 37.62 28.62 8.14
N LEU A 293 36.99 28.25 9.28
CA LEU A 293 36.67 29.20 10.36
C LEU A 293 37.89 29.87 10.94
N MET A 294 39.02 29.15 10.99
CA MET A 294 40.31 29.73 11.47
C MET A 294 40.91 30.77 10.51
N LYS A 295 40.46 30.85 9.28
CA LYS A 295 40.88 31.87 8.27
C LYS A 295 40.15 33.21 8.44
N PHE A 296 39.09 33.27 9.25
CA PHE A 296 38.31 34.50 9.43
C PHE A 296 39.12 35.54 10.22
N ARG A 297 38.94 36.79 9.83
CA ARG A 297 39.66 37.92 10.45
C ARG A 297 39.27 38.07 11.94
N ASN A 298 40.28 38.13 12.81
CA ASN A 298 40.13 38.24 14.29
C ASN A 298 39.48 37.03 14.97
N PHE A 299 39.40 35.86 14.31
CA PHE A 299 38.89 34.63 14.88
C PHE A 299 40.00 33.87 15.61
N GLY A 300 39.81 33.60 16.90
CA GLY A 300 40.84 32.96 17.76
C GLY A 300 40.47 31.57 18.24
N LYS A 301 41.45 30.83 18.76
CA LYS A 301 41.23 29.47 19.31
C LYS A 301 40.14 29.39 20.39
N LYS A 302 40.00 30.44 21.24
CA LYS A 302 38.94 30.48 22.26
C LYS A 302 37.53 30.57 21.65
N SER A 303 37.35 31.35 20.58
CA SER A 303 36.07 31.43 19.86
C SER A 303 35.74 30.13 19.13
N LEU A 304 36.77 29.41 18.64
CA LEU A 304 36.57 28.09 18.04
C LEU A 304 36.08 27.06 19.08
N THR A 305 36.66 27.05 20.27
CA THR A 305 36.23 26.13 21.35
C THR A 305 34.81 26.40 21.78
N GLU A 306 34.40 27.68 21.87
CA GLU A 306 33.04 28.10 22.20
C GLU A 306 32.03 27.63 21.13
N LEU A 307 32.38 27.73 19.85
CA LEU A 307 31.55 27.23 18.75
C LEU A 307 31.51 25.69 18.69
N ASP A 308 32.61 25.02 19.00
CA ASP A 308 32.68 23.56 19.10
C ASP A 308 31.73 23.03 20.19
N GLU A 309 31.75 23.67 21.36
CA GLU A 309 30.86 23.32 22.48
C GLU A 309 29.39 23.55 22.10
N LEU A 310 29.04 24.68 21.45
CA LEU A 310 27.68 24.98 21.00
C LEU A 310 27.17 24.00 19.96
N VAL A 311 27.97 23.70 18.94
CA VAL A 311 27.63 22.76 17.88
C VAL A 311 27.45 21.34 18.42
N ALA A 312 28.32 20.91 19.34
CA ALA A 312 28.25 19.62 20.02
C ALA A 312 27.01 19.53 20.93
N LEU A 313 26.67 20.58 21.67
CA LEU A 313 25.50 20.66 22.54
C LEU A 313 24.18 20.55 21.74
N LYS A 314 24.20 21.01 20.49
CA LYS A 314 23.05 20.89 19.56
C LYS A 314 23.06 19.60 18.73
N GLY A 315 24.00 18.67 18.97
CA GLY A 315 24.13 17.40 18.25
C GLY A 315 24.57 17.53 16.79
N LEU A 316 25.22 18.64 16.44
CA LEU A 316 25.67 18.93 15.07
C LEU A 316 27.18 18.70 14.91
N THR A 317 27.64 18.67 13.66
CA THR A 317 29.06 18.56 13.32
C THR A 317 29.44 19.57 12.24
N PHE A 318 30.67 20.09 12.29
CA PHE A 318 31.16 20.97 11.23
C PHE A 318 31.37 20.21 9.91
N GLY A 319 31.15 20.88 8.78
CA GLY A 319 31.24 20.27 7.45
C GLY A 319 30.07 19.40 7.06
N MET A 320 28.89 19.62 7.65
CA MET A 320 27.67 18.89 7.28
C MET A 320 27.17 19.26 5.88
N ASN A 321 26.70 18.26 5.15
CA ASN A 321 26.04 18.48 3.86
C ASN A 321 24.60 18.93 4.07
N LEU A 322 24.32 20.21 3.86
CA LEU A 322 23.01 20.83 4.07
C LEU A 322 22.03 20.64 2.89
N ALA A 323 22.49 20.14 1.74
CA ALA A 323 21.65 19.89 0.57
C ALA A 323 20.45 18.97 0.91
N LYS A 324 20.63 18.05 1.88
CA LYS A 324 19.58 17.16 2.38
C LYS A 324 18.41 17.90 3.06
N TYR A 325 18.65 19.09 3.62
CA TYR A 325 17.67 19.84 4.40
C TYR A 325 17.03 21.01 3.63
N LYS A 326 17.37 21.18 2.33
CA LYS A 326 16.82 22.22 1.42
C LYS A 326 16.67 23.58 2.14
N LEU A 327 17.76 24.10 2.67
CA LEU A 327 17.79 25.45 3.25
C LEU A 327 17.92 26.42 2.08
N ASP A 328 16.80 26.88 1.52
CA ASP A 328 16.80 27.95 0.52
C ASP A 328 17.26 29.24 1.18
N LYS A 329 18.22 29.91 0.55
CA LYS A 329 18.54 31.30 0.88
C LYS A 329 17.37 32.17 0.38
N ASP A 330 16.61 32.76 1.31
CA ASP A 330 15.71 33.86 1.01
C ASP A 330 16.50 35.09 0.55
#